data_c58e2edd5e5495d987c2418e0302ba3d
#
_entry.id   c58e2edd5e5495d987c2418e0302ba3d
#
_cell.length_a   1.000
_cell.length_b   1.000
_cell.length_c   1.000
_cell.angle_alpha   90.00
_cell.angle_beta   90.00
_cell.angle_gamma   90.00
#
_symmetry.space_group_name_H-M   'P 1'
#
loop_
_entity.id
_entity.type
_entity.pdbx_description
1 polymer ?
#
loop_
_entity_poly.entity_id
_entity_poly.type
_entity_poly.pdbx_seq_one_letter_code
_entity_poly.pdbx_strand_id
1 'polypeptide(L)'
;MQSLTFLGIESSCDDTAAAVVRAVPGMPAQILASVVVGQVALHAAFGGVVPELAARAHAERLDHCVEAALAEAGLGFAALDGIAVTAGPGLIGGVLAGVMLAKGIAAGTGLPLVGVNHLAGHALTPRLTDGLAFPYLMLLVSGGHCQFLRVAGADDFTRLGGSIDDAPGEAFDKVAKLLGLPQPGGPAVEEQARSGDPRRFALPRPLLDRPGCDMSFSGLKTAVLRTRDALVAAQGGITMQDRADLCAGFQAAVVAVLGEKTRRALIEAQVAACAVAG
;
A
#
# COMPACT_ATOMS: atom_id res chain seq x y z
N MET A 1 4.16 -20.67 28.41
CA MET A 1 4.83 -20.08 27.22
C MET A 1 4.98 -18.59 27.50
N GLN A 2 6.15 -18.04 27.29
CA GLN A 2 6.39 -16.62 27.58
C GLN A 2 5.78 -15.75 26.48
N SER A 3 5.08 -14.68 26.85
CA SER A 3 4.63 -13.67 25.90
C SER A 3 5.81 -12.81 25.46
N LEU A 4 5.81 -12.40 24.20
CA LEU A 4 6.80 -11.48 23.64
C LEU A 4 6.10 -10.18 23.24
N THR A 5 6.68 -9.04 23.62
CA THR A 5 6.18 -7.70 23.31
C THR A 5 7.22 -6.94 22.49
N PHE A 6 6.82 -6.50 21.30
CA PHE A 6 7.69 -5.81 20.35
C PHE A 6 7.19 -4.40 20.07
N LEU A 7 8.14 -3.47 19.93
CA LEU A 7 7.93 -2.17 19.29
C LEU A 7 8.18 -2.30 17.81
N GLY A 8 7.19 -1.99 16.98
CA GLY A 8 7.31 -1.91 15.51
C GLY A 8 7.45 -0.45 15.07
N ILE A 9 8.34 -0.18 14.10
CA ILE A 9 8.59 1.15 13.52
C ILE A 9 8.49 1.08 12.00
N GLU A 10 7.70 1.99 11.39
CA GLU A 10 7.51 2.08 9.94
C GLU A 10 7.72 3.51 9.45
N SER A 11 8.52 3.68 8.39
CA SER A 11 8.80 4.96 7.75
C SER A 11 9.26 4.82 6.29
N SER A 12 8.81 3.78 5.61
CA SER A 12 9.34 3.43 4.28
C SER A 12 8.78 4.25 3.12
N CYS A 13 7.66 4.97 3.31
CA CYS A 13 7.04 5.80 2.27
C CYS A 13 6.66 7.18 2.80
N ASP A 14 5.40 7.44 3.10
CA ASP A 14 4.85 8.74 3.51
C ASP A 14 4.00 8.68 4.78
N ASP A 15 3.87 7.52 5.39
CA ASP A 15 3.32 7.36 6.73
C ASP A 15 4.42 7.09 7.75
N THR A 16 4.40 7.85 8.85
CA THR A 16 5.26 7.63 10.01
C THR A 16 4.46 6.88 11.04
N ALA A 17 4.90 5.68 11.43
CA ALA A 17 4.14 4.87 12.37
C ALA A 17 5.01 4.16 13.41
N ALA A 18 4.41 3.95 14.59
CA ALA A 18 4.92 3.06 15.62
C ALA A 18 3.77 2.26 16.23
N ALA A 19 4.02 1.01 16.55
CA ALA A 19 3.03 0.12 17.17
C ALA A 19 3.67 -0.75 18.26
N VAL A 20 2.89 -1.12 19.27
CA VAL A 20 3.28 -2.11 20.27
C VAL A 20 2.41 -3.34 20.11
N VAL A 21 3.04 -4.48 19.85
CA VAL A 21 2.36 -5.75 19.59
C VAL A 21 2.84 -6.79 20.59
N ARG A 22 1.88 -7.54 21.15
CA ARG A 22 2.16 -8.66 22.06
C ARG A 22 1.73 -9.97 21.44
N ALA A 23 2.61 -10.94 21.41
CA ALA A 23 2.34 -12.29 20.92
C ALA A 23 2.57 -13.35 22.01
N VAL A 24 1.65 -14.29 22.07
CA VAL A 24 1.81 -15.52 22.87
C VAL A 24 1.78 -16.69 21.88
N PRO A 25 2.77 -17.59 21.88
CA PRO A 25 2.78 -18.73 20.97
C PRO A 25 1.49 -19.53 21.05
N GLY A 26 0.87 -19.77 19.88
CA GLY A 26 -0.39 -20.51 19.78
C GLY A 26 -1.67 -19.68 20.02
N MET A 27 -1.54 -18.38 20.32
CA MET A 27 -2.68 -17.46 20.45
C MET A 27 -2.59 -16.34 19.41
N PRO A 28 -3.73 -15.71 19.05
CA PRO A 28 -3.71 -14.48 18.24
C PRO A 28 -2.87 -13.41 18.92
N ALA A 29 -2.05 -12.70 18.15
CA ALA A 29 -1.30 -11.57 18.66
C ALA A 29 -2.24 -10.39 18.97
N GLN A 30 -1.84 -9.53 19.90
CA GLN A 30 -2.60 -8.36 20.34
C GLN A 30 -1.88 -7.08 19.93
N ILE A 31 -2.58 -6.17 19.28
CA ILE A 31 -2.12 -4.80 19.05
C ILE A 31 -2.44 -4.02 20.33
N LEU A 32 -1.43 -3.63 21.09
CA LEU A 32 -1.58 -2.86 22.33
C LEU A 32 -1.67 -1.36 22.04
N ALA A 33 -0.99 -0.91 20.98
CA ALA A 33 -1.03 0.47 20.50
C ALA A 33 -0.68 0.51 19.01
N SER A 34 -1.25 1.48 18.28
CA SER A 34 -0.92 1.72 16.87
C SER A 34 -1.09 3.20 16.54
N VAL A 35 0.01 3.90 16.40
CA VAL A 35 0.07 5.33 16.11
C VAL A 35 0.57 5.54 14.69
N VAL A 36 -0.22 6.23 13.87
CA VAL A 36 0.12 6.55 12.47
C VAL A 36 -0.04 8.04 12.24
N VAL A 37 0.96 8.67 11.67
CA VAL A 37 0.96 10.08 11.28
C VAL A 37 1.23 10.19 9.79
N GLY A 38 0.17 10.42 9.02
CA GLY A 38 0.24 10.57 7.56
C GLY A 38 0.87 11.88 7.12
N GLN A 39 1.38 11.90 5.90
CA GLN A 39 2.01 13.07 5.28
C GLN A 39 1.25 13.59 4.05
N VAL A 40 0.02 13.16 3.81
CA VAL A 40 -0.78 13.52 2.63
C VAL A 40 -0.84 15.04 2.40
N ALA A 41 -1.09 15.82 3.47
CA ALA A 41 -1.16 17.28 3.39
C ALA A 41 0.18 17.91 2.97
N LEU A 42 1.31 17.31 3.38
CA LEU A 42 2.66 17.78 3.04
C LEU A 42 2.97 17.62 1.55
N HIS A 43 2.43 16.58 0.94
CA HIS A 43 2.70 16.21 -0.46
C HIS A 43 1.63 16.70 -1.45
N ALA A 44 0.48 17.15 -0.98
CA ALA A 44 -0.67 17.51 -1.81
C ALA A 44 -0.35 18.53 -2.92
N ALA A 45 0.46 19.55 -2.61
CA ALA A 45 0.86 20.58 -3.58
C ALA A 45 1.76 20.07 -4.72
N PHE A 46 2.40 18.90 -4.52
CA PHE A 46 3.34 18.32 -5.50
C PHE A 46 2.68 17.23 -6.36
N GLY A 47 1.48 16.78 -5.99
CA GLY A 47 0.75 15.74 -6.72
C GLY A 47 1.36 14.35 -6.61
N GLY A 48 2.03 14.06 -5.49
CA GLY A 48 2.66 12.78 -5.16
C GLY A 48 3.74 12.94 -4.11
N VAL A 49 4.24 11.83 -3.57
CA VAL A 49 5.25 11.84 -2.50
C VAL A 49 6.58 12.44 -2.98
N VAL A 50 7.09 13.42 -2.24
CA VAL A 50 8.43 14.02 -2.43
C VAL A 50 9.39 13.36 -1.45
N PRO A 51 10.33 12.50 -1.89
CA PRO A 51 11.13 11.66 -0.99
C PRO A 51 11.93 12.42 0.06
N GLU A 52 12.47 13.59 -0.29
CA GLU A 52 13.24 14.41 0.64
C GLU A 52 12.38 15.02 1.74
N LEU A 53 11.18 15.49 1.39
CA LEU A 53 10.22 16.01 2.38
C LEU A 53 9.73 14.89 3.29
N ALA A 54 9.45 13.71 2.73
CA ALA A 54 9.05 12.55 3.50
C ALA A 54 10.14 12.16 4.53
N ALA A 55 11.40 12.08 4.11
CA ALA A 55 12.51 11.74 4.98
C ALA A 55 12.66 12.71 6.16
N ARG A 56 12.55 14.03 5.90
CA ARG A 56 12.60 15.05 6.95
C ARG A 56 11.43 14.93 7.94
N ALA A 57 10.22 14.75 7.42
CA ALA A 57 9.04 14.57 8.25
C ALA A 57 9.11 13.31 9.13
N HIS A 58 9.68 12.21 8.62
CA HIS A 58 9.97 11.04 9.44
C HIS A 58 10.94 11.34 10.58
N ALA A 59 12.06 12.03 10.27
CA ALA A 59 13.05 12.38 11.29
C ALA A 59 12.48 13.28 12.41
N GLU A 60 11.47 14.11 12.08
CA GLU A 60 10.82 15.02 13.04
C GLU A 60 9.70 14.36 13.85
N ARG A 61 9.17 13.21 13.42
CA ARG A 61 7.92 12.64 13.98
C ARG A 61 8.08 11.26 14.60
N LEU A 62 9.11 10.51 14.23
CA LEU A 62 9.26 9.11 14.64
C LEU A 62 9.39 8.92 16.14
N ASP A 63 10.14 9.78 16.83
CA ASP A 63 10.30 9.75 18.28
C ASP A 63 8.96 9.98 18.99
N HIS A 64 8.18 10.97 18.52
CA HIS A 64 6.84 11.23 19.03
C HIS A 64 5.88 10.07 18.80
N CYS A 65 5.94 9.41 17.62
CA CYS A 65 5.14 8.22 17.36
C CYS A 65 5.49 7.07 18.31
N VAL A 66 6.78 6.86 18.58
CA VAL A 66 7.26 5.83 19.51
C VAL A 66 6.80 6.14 20.93
N GLU A 67 6.98 7.38 21.40
CA GLU A 67 6.53 7.81 22.72
C GLU A 67 5.02 7.64 22.91
N ALA A 68 4.24 8.07 21.89
CA ALA A 68 2.79 7.94 21.92
C ALA A 68 2.34 6.47 21.94
N ALA A 69 2.96 5.60 21.13
CA ALA A 69 2.64 4.18 21.11
C ALA A 69 2.97 3.48 22.45
N LEU A 70 4.09 3.81 23.06
CA LEU A 70 4.45 3.29 24.39
C LEU A 70 3.48 3.79 25.47
N ALA A 71 3.13 5.08 25.45
CA ALA A 71 2.18 5.67 26.39
C ALA A 71 0.78 5.05 26.26
N GLU A 72 0.27 4.87 25.02
CA GLU A 72 -1.01 4.22 24.75
C GLU A 72 -1.03 2.76 25.23
N ALA A 73 0.08 2.04 25.03
CA ALA A 73 0.24 0.67 25.53
C ALA A 73 0.43 0.59 27.05
N GLY A 74 0.68 1.72 27.75
CA GLY A 74 1.00 1.76 29.16
C GLY A 74 2.33 1.06 29.50
N LEU A 75 3.30 1.08 28.58
CA LEU A 75 4.57 0.37 28.69
C LEU A 75 5.76 1.32 28.52
N GLY A 76 6.91 0.93 29.08
CA GLY A 76 8.19 1.54 28.79
C GLY A 76 9.12 0.56 28.08
N PHE A 77 10.28 1.02 27.63
CA PHE A 77 11.26 0.19 26.92
C PHE A 77 11.68 -1.06 27.70
N ALA A 78 11.73 -1.00 29.03
CA ALA A 78 12.09 -2.14 29.89
C ALA A 78 11.08 -3.31 29.85
N ALA A 79 9.87 -3.06 29.35
CA ALA A 79 8.82 -4.07 29.21
C ALA A 79 8.76 -4.70 27.80
N LEU A 80 9.66 -4.31 26.91
CA LEU A 80 9.77 -4.84 25.55
C LEU A 80 10.79 -5.98 25.51
N ASP A 81 10.53 -6.95 24.62
CA ASP A 81 11.43 -8.05 24.32
C ASP A 81 12.27 -7.78 23.05
N GLY A 82 11.91 -6.78 22.25
CA GLY A 82 12.63 -6.43 21.03
C GLY A 82 12.00 -5.29 20.25
N ILE A 83 12.72 -4.89 19.21
CA ILE A 83 12.34 -3.83 18.28
C ILE A 83 12.31 -4.42 16.87
N ALA A 84 11.23 -4.16 16.14
CA ALA A 84 11.11 -4.47 14.72
C ALA A 84 11.06 -3.16 13.94
N VAL A 85 11.79 -3.06 12.84
CA VAL A 85 11.76 -1.87 11.99
C VAL A 85 11.73 -2.24 10.52
N THR A 86 10.95 -1.53 9.73
CA THR A 86 10.98 -1.70 8.28
C THR A 86 12.34 -1.30 7.72
N ALA A 87 13.04 -2.29 7.12
CA ALA A 87 14.39 -2.13 6.57
C ALA A 87 14.40 -2.04 5.03
N GLY A 88 13.23 -2.01 4.40
CA GLY A 88 13.01 -1.91 2.95
C GLY A 88 12.02 -2.98 2.44
N PRO A 89 11.62 -2.89 1.17
CA PRO A 89 11.86 -1.78 0.25
C PRO A 89 11.14 -0.50 0.64
N GLY A 90 11.54 0.63 0.07
CA GLY A 90 10.92 1.94 0.31
C GLY A 90 11.80 3.11 -0.12
N LEU A 91 11.36 4.31 0.19
CA LEU A 91 12.14 5.53 -0.05
C LEU A 91 13.34 5.54 0.88
N ILE A 92 14.55 5.57 0.31
CA ILE A 92 15.79 5.35 1.07
C ILE A 92 15.95 6.29 2.28
N GLY A 93 15.56 7.57 2.13
CA GLY A 93 15.66 8.55 3.22
C GLY A 93 14.70 8.23 4.38
N GLY A 94 13.48 7.81 4.07
CA GLY A 94 12.49 7.37 5.08
C GLY A 94 12.95 6.10 5.78
N VAL A 95 13.32 5.06 5.02
CA VAL A 95 13.85 3.80 5.60
C VAL A 95 15.03 4.07 6.53
N LEU A 96 15.96 4.93 6.11
CA LEU A 96 17.12 5.29 6.94
C LEU A 96 16.70 5.98 8.24
N ALA A 97 15.71 6.89 8.22
CA ALA A 97 15.24 7.58 9.41
C ALA A 97 14.74 6.56 10.47
N GLY A 98 13.85 5.63 10.07
CA GLY A 98 13.33 4.59 10.97
C GLY A 98 14.41 3.63 11.47
N VAL A 99 15.26 3.14 10.58
CA VAL A 99 16.34 2.19 10.93
C VAL A 99 17.34 2.84 11.89
N MET A 100 17.69 4.11 11.69
CA MET A 100 18.62 4.80 12.58
C MET A 100 18.03 5.06 13.96
N LEU A 101 16.76 5.47 14.04
CA LEU A 101 16.07 5.58 15.33
C LEU A 101 16.02 4.23 16.06
N ALA A 102 15.57 3.17 15.37
CA ALA A 102 15.50 1.83 15.93
C ALA A 102 16.86 1.32 16.44
N LYS A 103 17.94 1.57 15.70
CA LYS A 103 19.32 1.26 16.16
C LYS A 103 19.73 2.07 17.38
N GLY A 104 19.36 3.35 17.43
CA GLY A 104 19.61 4.20 18.61
C GLY A 104 18.90 3.67 19.85
N ILE A 105 17.63 3.30 19.74
CA ILE A 105 16.85 2.71 20.83
C ILE A 105 17.47 1.37 21.25
N ALA A 106 17.79 0.48 20.30
CA ALA A 106 18.40 -0.82 20.57
C ALA A 106 19.74 -0.67 21.27
N ALA A 107 20.59 0.26 20.86
CA ALA A 107 21.88 0.53 21.48
C ALA A 107 21.73 1.08 22.90
N GLY A 108 20.76 1.95 23.15
CA GLY A 108 20.51 2.55 24.47
C GLY A 108 19.84 1.60 25.45
N THR A 109 19.04 0.65 24.98
CA THR A 109 18.25 -0.27 25.82
C THR A 109 18.85 -1.67 25.91
N GLY A 110 19.73 -2.06 24.98
CA GLY A 110 20.22 -3.43 24.85
C GLY A 110 19.21 -4.42 24.23
N LEU A 111 18.06 -3.93 23.74
CA LEU A 111 17.04 -4.78 23.13
C LEU A 111 17.49 -5.32 21.76
N PRO A 112 17.13 -6.57 21.40
CA PRO A 112 17.36 -7.10 20.08
C PRO A 112 16.59 -6.29 19.01
N LEU A 113 17.22 -6.12 17.84
CA LEU A 113 16.66 -5.40 16.70
C LEU A 113 16.47 -6.34 15.51
N VAL A 114 15.28 -6.32 14.90
CA VAL A 114 14.94 -7.11 13.72
C VAL A 114 14.55 -6.16 12.58
N GLY A 115 15.23 -6.30 11.44
CA GLY A 115 14.84 -5.65 10.18
C GLY A 115 13.73 -6.45 9.50
N VAL A 116 12.63 -5.80 9.17
CA VAL A 116 11.47 -6.41 8.51
C VAL A 116 11.35 -5.90 7.07
N ASN A 117 11.04 -6.79 6.14
CA ASN A 117 10.69 -6.40 4.79
C ASN A 117 9.27 -5.77 4.79
N HIS A 118 9.12 -4.56 4.24
CA HIS A 118 7.86 -3.82 4.18
C HIS A 118 6.71 -4.64 3.56
N LEU A 119 6.99 -5.31 2.44
CA LEU A 119 5.97 -6.11 1.74
C LEU A 119 5.61 -7.39 2.53
N ALA A 120 6.57 -7.97 3.25
CA ALA A 120 6.29 -9.06 4.17
C ALA A 120 5.42 -8.61 5.35
N GLY A 121 5.64 -7.39 5.86
CA GLY A 121 4.78 -6.78 6.86
C GLY A 121 3.33 -6.71 6.40
N HIS A 122 3.08 -6.14 5.21
CA HIS A 122 1.74 -6.14 4.61
C HIS A 122 1.19 -7.56 4.37
N ALA A 123 2.03 -8.46 3.84
CA ALA A 123 1.60 -9.82 3.54
C ALA A 123 1.20 -10.62 4.79
N LEU A 124 1.78 -10.32 5.96
CA LEU A 124 1.50 -11.00 7.23
C LEU A 124 0.41 -10.31 8.07
N THR A 125 0.02 -9.08 7.74
CA THR A 125 -1.02 -8.33 8.46
C THR A 125 -2.30 -9.14 8.67
N PRO A 126 -2.87 -9.89 7.70
CA PRO A 126 -4.09 -10.68 7.91
C PRO A 126 -3.92 -11.82 8.93
N ARG A 127 -2.69 -12.22 9.21
CA ARG A 127 -2.41 -13.15 10.33
C ARG A 127 -2.65 -12.48 11.68
N LEU A 128 -2.30 -11.18 11.76
CA LEU A 128 -2.44 -10.41 12.99
C LEU A 128 -3.89 -9.96 13.21
N THR A 129 -4.54 -9.43 12.16
CA THR A 129 -5.88 -8.80 12.26
C THR A 129 -7.02 -9.83 12.22
N ASP A 130 -6.90 -10.86 11.38
CA ASP A 130 -7.99 -11.78 11.05
C ASP A 130 -7.69 -13.24 11.45
N GLY A 131 -6.50 -13.51 11.97
CA GLY A 131 -6.08 -14.87 12.31
C GLY A 131 -5.98 -15.81 11.09
N LEU A 132 -5.83 -15.27 9.88
CA LEU A 132 -5.84 -16.02 8.63
C LEU A 132 -4.75 -17.10 8.62
N ALA A 133 -5.12 -18.37 8.40
CA ALA A 133 -4.17 -19.48 8.41
C ALA A 133 -3.38 -19.57 7.10
N PHE A 134 -2.12 -20.01 7.17
CA PHE A 134 -1.34 -20.38 5.99
C PHE A 134 -1.85 -21.67 5.33
N PRO A 135 -1.70 -21.85 4.01
CA PRO A 135 -1.31 -20.85 3.03
C PRO A 135 -2.51 -20.03 2.54
N TYR A 136 -2.24 -18.80 2.07
CA TYR A 136 -3.24 -17.94 1.41
C TYR A 136 -2.62 -17.13 0.28
N LEU A 137 -3.48 -16.60 -0.62
CA LEU A 137 -3.11 -15.62 -1.61
C LEU A 137 -3.16 -14.23 -0.99
N MET A 138 -2.11 -13.44 -1.17
CA MET A 138 -2.09 -12.02 -0.85
C MET A 138 -2.07 -11.22 -2.14
N LEU A 139 -3.02 -10.30 -2.30
CA LEU A 139 -2.94 -9.21 -3.26
C LEU A 139 -2.46 -7.96 -2.53
N LEU A 140 -1.20 -7.59 -2.75
CA LEU A 140 -0.67 -6.29 -2.32
C LEU A 140 -1.04 -5.24 -3.36
N VAL A 141 -1.79 -4.20 -2.94
CA VAL A 141 -2.24 -3.09 -3.79
C VAL A 141 -2.08 -1.79 -3.03
N SER A 142 -1.15 -0.95 -3.47
CA SER A 142 -0.89 0.36 -2.87
C SER A 142 -0.60 1.42 -3.92
N GLY A 143 -0.18 2.61 -3.48
CA GLY A 143 0.33 3.66 -4.35
C GLY A 143 1.54 3.25 -5.17
N GLY A 144 2.45 2.45 -4.59
CA GLY A 144 3.72 2.07 -5.21
C GLY A 144 3.86 0.59 -5.57
N HIS A 145 2.99 -0.28 -5.08
CA HIS A 145 3.11 -1.73 -5.26
C HIS A 145 1.82 -2.37 -5.72
N CYS A 146 1.93 -3.36 -6.62
CA CYS A 146 0.82 -4.25 -6.97
C CYS A 146 1.38 -5.62 -7.35
N GLN A 147 1.14 -6.63 -6.51
CA GLN A 147 1.61 -7.98 -6.78
C GLN A 147 0.79 -9.05 -6.05
N PHE A 148 0.82 -10.24 -6.62
CA PHE A 148 0.25 -11.45 -6.03
C PHE A 148 1.37 -12.25 -5.37
N LEU A 149 1.17 -12.59 -4.09
CA LEU A 149 2.04 -13.47 -3.33
C LEU A 149 1.25 -14.68 -2.81
N ARG A 150 1.76 -15.88 -3.02
CA ARG A 150 1.37 -17.03 -2.22
C ARG A 150 2.17 -16.97 -0.93
N VAL A 151 1.47 -16.86 0.18
CA VAL A 151 2.05 -16.80 1.54
C VAL A 151 1.87 -18.16 2.18
N ALA A 152 2.94 -18.95 2.25
CA ALA A 152 2.90 -20.31 2.77
C ALA A 152 3.45 -20.42 4.20
N GLY A 153 4.17 -19.40 4.66
CA GLY A 153 4.73 -19.30 6.00
C GLY A 153 5.17 -17.87 6.31
N ALA A 154 5.69 -17.64 7.50
CA ALA A 154 6.17 -16.32 7.92
C ALA A 154 7.35 -15.82 7.07
N ASP A 155 8.16 -16.74 6.56
CA ASP A 155 9.33 -16.44 5.70
C ASP A 155 9.21 -17.14 4.33
N ASP A 156 8.04 -17.70 3.99
CA ASP A 156 7.82 -18.44 2.74
C ASP A 156 6.82 -17.69 1.85
N PHE A 157 7.35 -16.95 0.90
CA PHE A 157 6.60 -16.13 -0.04
C PHE A 157 6.97 -16.49 -1.47
N THR A 158 5.98 -16.81 -2.30
CA THR A 158 6.16 -17.02 -3.74
C THR A 158 5.42 -15.93 -4.50
N ARG A 159 6.14 -15.12 -5.28
CA ARG A 159 5.54 -14.12 -6.18
C ARG A 159 4.97 -14.84 -7.41
N LEU A 160 3.66 -14.65 -7.69
CA LEU A 160 2.96 -15.23 -8.84
C LEU A 160 2.89 -14.25 -10.03
N GLY A 161 2.89 -12.97 -9.75
CA GLY A 161 2.84 -11.89 -10.74
C GLY A 161 2.62 -10.54 -10.10
N GLY A 162 2.53 -9.49 -10.90
CA GLY A 162 2.30 -8.13 -10.41
C GLY A 162 2.25 -7.12 -11.54
N SER A 163 2.17 -5.83 -11.21
CA SER A 163 2.29 -4.81 -12.23
C SER A 163 3.71 -4.76 -12.78
N ILE A 164 3.81 -4.71 -14.11
CA ILE A 164 5.09 -4.58 -14.83
C ILE A 164 5.47 -3.12 -15.10
N ASP A 165 4.58 -2.19 -14.77
CA ASP A 165 4.76 -0.76 -14.94
C ASP A 165 4.15 0.00 -13.73
N ASP A 166 3.21 0.93 -13.95
CA ASP A 166 2.59 1.71 -12.87
C ASP A 166 1.83 0.80 -11.88
N ALA A 167 1.88 1.11 -10.59
CA ALA A 167 0.94 0.55 -9.62
C ALA A 167 -0.48 1.11 -9.84
N PRO A 168 -1.55 0.41 -9.44
CA PRO A 168 -2.92 0.92 -9.60
C PRO A 168 -3.14 2.29 -8.95
N GLY A 169 -2.69 2.50 -7.71
CA GLY A 169 -2.82 3.78 -7.02
C GLY A 169 -2.13 4.92 -7.78
N GLU A 170 -0.91 4.69 -8.25
CA GLU A 170 -0.18 5.64 -9.09
C GLU A 170 -0.93 5.93 -10.41
N ALA A 171 -1.56 4.91 -11.01
CA ALA A 171 -2.37 5.10 -12.21
C ALA A 171 -3.63 5.94 -11.93
N PHE A 172 -4.29 5.73 -10.79
CA PHE A 172 -5.40 6.58 -10.33
C PHE A 172 -4.97 8.04 -10.13
N ASP A 173 -3.85 8.29 -9.47
CA ASP A 173 -3.32 9.64 -9.24
C ASP A 173 -2.99 10.35 -10.56
N LYS A 174 -2.35 9.64 -11.49
CA LYS A 174 -2.05 10.16 -12.83
C LYS A 174 -3.31 10.48 -13.64
N VAL A 175 -4.34 9.63 -13.57
CA VAL A 175 -5.62 9.87 -14.25
C VAL A 175 -6.38 11.03 -13.62
N ALA A 176 -6.42 11.12 -12.29
CA ALA A 176 -7.01 12.26 -11.59
C ALA A 176 -6.38 13.58 -12.04
N LYS A 177 -5.04 13.64 -12.08
CA LYS A 177 -4.31 14.81 -12.57
C LYS A 177 -4.65 15.14 -14.04
N LEU A 178 -4.73 14.14 -14.93
CA LEU A 178 -5.13 14.32 -16.33
C LEU A 178 -6.52 14.91 -16.47
N LEU A 179 -7.45 14.57 -15.58
CA LEU A 179 -8.84 15.00 -15.62
C LEU A 179 -9.11 16.25 -14.75
N GLY A 180 -8.07 16.85 -14.14
CA GLY A 180 -8.20 18.02 -13.29
C GLY A 180 -8.94 17.75 -11.97
N LEU A 181 -8.78 16.55 -11.43
CA LEU A 181 -9.34 16.14 -10.14
C LEU A 181 -8.31 16.37 -9.00
N PRO A 182 -8.78 16.52 -7.75
CA PRO A 182 -7.91 16.67 -6.60
C PRO A 182 -7.11 15.40 -6.30
N GLN A 183 -6.12 15.54 -5.42
CA GLN A 183 -5.34 14.45 -4.84
C GLN A 183 -5.78 14.19 -3.38
N PRO A 184 -5.75 12.93 -2.92
CA PRO A 184 -5.33 11.70 -3.63
C PRO A 184 -6.32 11.30 -4.73
N GLY A 185 -5.78 10.80 -5.84
CA GLY A 185 -6.54 10.55 -7.07
C GLY A 185 -7.53 9.39 -6.97
N GLY A 186 -7.22 8.36 -6.20
CA GLY A 186 -8.11 7.21 -6.02
C GLY A 186 -9.52 7.61 -5.58
N PRO A 187 -9.69 8.24 -4.40
CA PRO A 187 -10.99 8.71 -3.92
C PRO A 187 -11.66 9.72 -4.86
N ALA A 188 -10.88 10.60 -5.48
CA ALA A 188 -11.43 11.62 -6.39
C ALA A 188 -11.98 11.00 -7.69
N VAL A 189 -11.30 10.02 -8.26
CA VAL A 189 -11.78 9.27 -9.42
C VAL A 189 -13.00 8.44 -9.07
N GLU A 190 -12.99 7.75 -7.93
CA GLU A 190 -14.13 6.95 -7.45
C GLU A 190 -15.39 7.79 -7.29
N GLU A 191 -15.30 8.94 -6.62
CA GLU A 191 -16.43 9.84 -6.43
C GLU A 191 -16.99 10.32 -7.76
N GLN A 192 -16.12 10.73 -8.69
CA GLN A 192 -16.53 11.19 -10.01
C GLN A 192 -17.15 10.05 -10.84
N ALA A 193 -16.63 8.81 -10.70
CA ALA A 193 -17.11 7.64 -11.42
C ALA A 193 -18.54 7.23 -11.06
N ARG A 194 -19.04 7.58 -9.86
CA ARG A 194 -20.39 7.22 -9.39
C ARG A 194 -21.52 7.68 -10.32
N SER A 195 -21.32 8.81 -11.00
CA SER A 195 -22.30 9.39 -11.93
C SER A 195 -21.99 9.08 -13.41
N GLY A 196 -20.94 8.29 -13.68
CA GLY A 196 -20.48 8.01 -15.04
C GLY A 196 -20.97 6.69 -15.62
N ASP A 197 -21.02 6.61 -16.95
CA ASP A 197 -21.26 5.37 -17.70
C ASP A 197 -19.92 4.68 -18.02
N PRO A 198 -19.59 3.53 -17.42
CA PRO A 198 -18.34 2.82 -17.64
C PRO A 198 -18.22 2.21 -19.05
N ARG A 199 -19.29 2.21 -19.88
CA ARG A 199 -19.32 1.62 -21.21
C ARG A 199 -19.17 2.64 -22.32
N ARG A 200 -19.29 3.94 -22.02
CA ARG A 200 -19.27 5.00 -23.03
C ARG A 200 -17.93 5.03 -23.80
N PHE A 201 -16.82 4.83 -23.11
CA PHE A 201 -15.50 4.81 -23.71
C PHE A 201 -14.89 3.41 -23.66
N ALA A 202 -14.48 2.88 -24.81
CA ALA A 202 -13.85 1.56 -24.93
C ALA A 202 -12.39 1.60 -24.44
N LEU A 203 -12.19 1.71 -23.13
CA LEU A 203 -10.85 1.68 -22.55
C LEU A 203 -10.28 0.25 -22.55
N PRO A 204 -8.97 0.08 -22.82
CA PRO A 204 -8.34 -1.23 -22.88
C PRO A 204 -8.30 -1.90 -21.50
N ARG A 205 -8.13 -3.21 -21.49
CA ARG A 205 -7.83 -4.02 -20.30
C ARG A 205 -6.47 -4.70 -20.52
N PRO A 206 -5.36 -3.99 -20.20
CA PRO A 206 -4.04 -4.48 -20.57
C PRO A 206 -3.73 -5.85 -19.94
N LEU A 207 -3.09 -6.74 -20.71
CA LEU A 207 -2.68 -8.08 -20.31
C LEU A 207 -3.81 -9.03 -19.85
N LEU A 208 -5.08 -8.64 -19.98
CA LEU A 208 -6.19 -9.48 -19.56
C LEU A 208 -6.28 -10.78 -20.38
N ASP A 209 -5.94 -10.72 -21.66
CA ASP A 209 -5.86 -11.84 -22.60
C ASP A 209 -4.57 -12.67 -22.48
N ARG A 210 -3.57 -12.18 -21.76
CA ARG A 210 -2.28 -12.87 -21.58
C ARG A 210 -2.34 -13.85 -20.42
N PRO A 211 -1.70 -15.04 -20.55
CA PRO A 211 -1.58 -15.98 -19.45
C PRO A 211 -0.79 -15.39 -18.26
N GLY A 212 -0.89 -16.06 -17.09
CA GLY A 212 -0.22 -15.65 -15.86
C GLY A 212 -0.90 -14.46 -15.16
N CYS A 213 -0.25 -13.99 -14.11
CA CYS A 213 -0.80 -13.02 -13.15
C CYS A 213 -0.20 -11.61 -13.29
N ASP A 214 0.62 -11.34 -14.31
CA ASP A 214 1.15 -10.00 -14.54
C ASP A 214 0.07 -9.05 -15.05
N MET A 215 0.20 -7.78 -14.66
CA MET A 215 -0.71 -6.68 -14.96
C MET A 215 0.05 -5.48 -15.51
N SER A 216 -0.67 -4.54 -16.13
CA SER A 216 -0.13 -3.27 -16.63
C SER A 216 -1.22 -2.20 -16.55
N PHE A 217 -0.85 -0.99 -16.14
CA PHE A 217 -1.79 0.13 -15.98
C PHE A 217 -1.35 1.41 -16.72
N SER A 218 -0.07 1.54 -17.10
CA SER A 218 0.42 2.76 -17.79
C SER A 218 -0.20 2.95 -19.17
N GLY A 219 -0.47 1.85 -19.88
CA GLY A 219 -1.18 1.88 -21.17
C GLY A 219 -2.63 2.36 -21.05
N LEU A 220 -3.29 2.04 -19.94
CA LEU A 220 -4.66 2.47 -19.64
C LEU A 220 -4.72 4.00 -19.41
N LYS A 221 -3.77 4.56 -18.63
CA LYS A 221 -3.62 6.01 -18.47
C LYS A 221 -3.47 6.72 -19.83
N THR A 222 -2.66 6.16 -20.71
CA THR A 222 -2.45 6.71 -22.06
C THR A 222 -3.72 6.68 -22.90
N ALA A 223 -4.55 5.64 -22.75
CA ALA A 223 -5.85 5.56 -23.42
C ALA A 223 -6.82 6.66 -22.92
N VAL A 224 -6.86 6.90 -21.60
CA VAL A 224 -7.64 8.01 -21.03
C VAL A 224 -7.19 9.36 -21.59
N LEU A 225 -5.87 9.59 -21.63
CA LEU A 225 -5.30 10.82 -22.19
C LEU A 225 -5.74 11.03 -23.65
N ARG A 226 -5.60 10.01 -24.50
CA ARG A 226 -5.99 10.10 -25.92
C ARG A 226 -7.49 10.36 -26.10
N THR A 227 -8.33 9.71 -25.29
CA THR A 227 -9.78 9.90 -25.35
C THR A 227 -10.15 11.32 -24.91
N ARG A 228 -9.56 11.85 -23.83
CA ARG A 228 -9.72 13.24 -23.40
C ARG A 228 -9.32 14.23 -24.50
N ASP A 229 -8.16 14.02 -25.11
CA ASP A 229 -7.63 14.93 -26.12
C ASP A 229 -8.48 14.91 -27.38
N ALA A 230 -9.04 13.75 -27.76
CA ALA A 230 -10.00 13.64 -28.85
C ALA A 230 -11.30 14.42 -28.58
N LEU A 231 -11.83 14.34 -27.35
CA LEU A 231 -13.00 15.13 -26.93
C LEU A 231 -12.69 16.64 -26.97
N VAL A 232 -11.54 17.05 -26.46
CA VAL A 232 -11.11 18.46 -26.49
C VAL A 232 -11.03 18.97 -27.93
N ALA A 233 -10.44 18.17 -28.85
CA ALA A 233 -10.34 18.54 -30.26
C ALA A 233 -11.70 18.62 -30.95
N ALA A 234 -12.65 17.74 -30.60
CA ALA A 234 -13.97 17.68 -31.25
C ALA A 234 -14.96 18.75 -30.76
N GLN A 235 -14.89 19.14 -29.47
CA GLN A 235 -15.91 19.98 -28.83
C GLN A 235 -15.34 21.14 -28.01
N GLY A 236 -14.03 21.38 -28.03
CA GLY A 236 -13.37 22.49 -27.36
C GLY A 236 -13.09 22.27 -25.85
N GLY A 237 -13.43 21.10 -25.31
CA GLY A 237 -13.24 20.79 -23.88
C GLY A 237 -13.86 19.46 -23.50
N ILE A 238 -13.81 19.09 -22.23
CA ILE A 238 -14.55 17.95 -21.68
C ILE A 238 -15.67 18.47 -20.76
N THR A 239 -16.86 17.90 -20.89
CA THR A 239 -17.99 18.19 -20.00
C THR A 239 -17.81 17.48 -18.65
N MET A 240 -18.63 17.84 -17.67
CA MET A 240 -18.67 17.10 -16.38
C MET A 240 -19.05 15.62 -16.59
N GLN A 241 -19.97 15.36 -17.54
CA GLN A 241 -20.39 13.98 -17.87
C GLN A 241 -19.25 13.21 -18.56
N ASP A 242 -18.52 13.82 -19.49
CA ASP A 242 -17.35 13.18 -20.13
C ASP A 242 -16.31 12.78 -19.08
N ARG A 243 -16.07 13.66 -18.11
CA ARG A 243 -15.14 13.37 -16.99
C ARG A 243 -15.63 12.20 -16.14
N ALA A 244 -16.93 12.20 -15.78
CA ALA A 244 -17.52 11.11 -15.00
C ALA A 244 -17.44 9.77 -15.74
N ASP A 245 -17.74 9.74 -17.02
CA ASP A 245 -17.69 8.53 -17.84
C ASP A 245 -16.26 8.02 -18.05
N LEU A 246 -15.29 8.92 -18.22
CA LEU A 246 -13.86 8.55 -18.27
C LEU A 246 -13.39 7.92 -16.95
N CYS A 247 -13.78 8.51 -15.82
CA CYS A 247 -13.47 7.96 -14.49
C CYS A 247 -14.12 6.59 -14.30
N ALA A 248 -15.39 6.43 -14.64
CA ALA A 248 -16.12 5.17 -14.54
C ALA A 248 -15.52 4.09 -15.43
N GLY A 249 -15.20 4.43 -16.69
CA GLY A 249 -14.55 3.51 -17.62
C GLY A 249 -13.16 3.07 -17.17
N PHE A 250 -12.36 4.00 -16.65
CA PHE A 250 -11.03 3.72 -16.10
C PHE A 250 -11.12 2.78 -14.88
N GLN A 251 -11.95 3.12 -13.90
CA GLN A 251 -12.15 2.29 -12.70
C GLN A 251 -12.64 0.88 -13.07
N ALA A 252 -13.62 0.78 -13.98
CA ALA A 252 -14.12 -0.52 -14.45
C ALA A 252 -13.04 -1.36 -15.13
N ALA A 253 -12.14 -0.74 -15.90
CA ALA A 253 -11.02 -1.45 -16.52
C ALA A 253 -10.01 -1.97 -15.49
N VAL A 254 -9.64 -1.15 -14.49
CA VAL A 254 -8.75 -1.57 -13.39
C VAL A 254 -9.37 -2.73 -12.61
N VAL A 255 -10.64 -2.61 -12.20
CA VAL A 255 -11.35 -3.66 -11.46
C VAL A 255 -11.43 -4.96 -12.26
N ALA A 256 -11.70 -4.89 -13.57
CA ALA A 256 -11.74 -6.07 -14.42
C ALA A 256 -10.38 -6.77 -14.50
N VAL A 257 -9.27 -6.02 -14.63
CA VAL A 257 -7.92 -6.58 -14.65
C VAL A 257 -7.57 -7.22 -13.31
N LEU A 258 -7.74 -6.49 -12.20
CA LEU A 258 -7.45 -6.99 -10.85
C LEU A 258 -8.29 -8.24 -10.54
N GLY A 259 -9.60 -8.22 -10.80
CA GLY A 259 -10.50 -9.33 -10.49
C GLY A 259 -10.16 -10.61 -11.26
N GLU A 260 -9.92 -10.50 -12.58
CA GLU A 260 -9.56 -11.70 -13.37
C GLU A 260 -8.17 -12.23 -13.01
N LYS A 261 -7.19 -11.35 -12.78
CA LYS A 261 -5.85 -11.77 -12.38
C LYS A 261 -5.83 -12.36 -10.96
N THR A 262 -6.66 -11.86 -10.03
CA THR A 262 -6.85 -12.48 -8.71
C THR A 262 -7.43 -13.89 -8.84
N ARG A 263 -8.45 -14.08 -9.70
CA ARG A 263 -9.03 -15.40 -9.95
C ARG A 263 -7.99 -16.39 -10.48
N ARG A 264 -7.12 -15.95 -11.40
CA ARG A 264 -6.02 -16.78 -11.92
C ARG A 264 -4.99 -17.09 -10.83
N ALA A 265 -4.59 -16.09 -10.07
CA ALA A 265 -3.64 -16.26 -8.98
C ALA A 265 -4.12 -17.22 -7.90
N LEU A 266 -5.42 -17.23 -7.58
CA LEU A 266 -6.03 -18.20 -6.66
C LEU A 266 -5.89 -19.64 -7.18
N ILE A 267 -6.15 -19.85 -8.48
CA ILE A 267 -6.00 -21.17 -9.11
C ILE A 267 -4.54 -21.62 -9.12
N GLU A 268 -3.63 -20.71 -9.50
CA GLU A 268 -2.19 -21.00 -9.56
C GLU A 268 -1.59 -21.25 -8.17
N ALA A 269 -2.01 -20.47 -7.18
CA ALA A 269 -1.58 -20.63 -5.78
C ALA A 269 -2.10 -21.91 -5.12
N GLN A 270 -3.18 -22.48 -5.63
CA GLN A 270 -3.88 -23.64 -5.04
C GLN A 270 -4.27 -23.39 -3.57
N VAL A 271 -4.81 -22.22 -3.27
CA VAL A 271 -5.25 -21.82 -1.93
C VAL A 271 -6.73 -21.46 -1.91
N ALA A 272 -7.37 -21.62 -0.75
CA ALA A 272 -8.80 -21.37 -0.57
C ALA A 272 -9.10 -19.95 -0.04
N ALA A 273 -8.09 -19.24 0.45
CA ALA A 273 -8.25 -17.92 1.05
C ALA A 273 -7.46 -16.85 0.28
N CYS A 274 -8.02 -15.66 0.22
CA CYS A 274 -7.37 -14.47 -0.35
C CYS A 274 -7.50 -13.31 0.62
N ALA A 275 -6.42 -12.56 0.79
CA ALA A 275 -6.41 -11.30 1.50
C ALA A 275 -5.91 -10.18 0.58
N VAL A 276 -6.33 -8.96 0.88
CA VAL A 276 -5.91 -7.73 0.18
C VAL A 276 -5.37 -6.77 1.21
N ALA A 277 -4.17 -6.23 0.98
CA ALA A 277 -3.54 -5.23 1.83
C ALA A 277 -2.64 -4.29 0.99
N GLY A 278 -2.28 -3.15 1.57
CA GLY A 278 -1.36 -2.18 0.97
C GLY A 278 -1.52 -0.79 1.54
#